data_7012ba8ee30dd3c082bc5f2bc900892f
#
_entry.id   7012ba8ee30dd3c082bc5f2bc900892f
#
_cell.length_a   1.000
_cell.length_b   1.000
_cell.length_c   1.000
_cell.angle_alpha   90.00
_cell.angle_beta   90.00
_cell.angle_gamma   90.00
#
_symmetry.space_group_name_H-M   'P 1'
#
loop_
_entity.id
_entity.type
_entity.pdbx_description
1 polymer ?
#
loop_
_entity_poly.entity_id
_entity_poly.type
_entity_poly.pdbx_seq_one_letter_code
_entity_poly.pdbx_strand_id
1 'polypeptide(L)'
;MVSKNMEDLVSLCKRRGFKFQSNEIYGGLQGVYDYGPLGVELKNNLKLSWWKSMIYERDDVEGLDASILTGKEVLKYSGHEDTFSDPLVDCKSCNHRFRADQHNANKCPQCGSTDLTEPRPFNLMFKTAVGPVDDGSNYAFLRPETAQQIFLSLIHI
;
A
#
# COMPACT_ATOMS: atom_id res chain seq x y z
N MET A 1 29.72 3.26 10.40
CA MET A 1 29.38 1.85 10.66
C MET A 1 28.26 1.49 9.70
N VAL A 2 28.50 0.54 8.79
CA VAL A 2 27.48 0.08 7.85
C VAL A 2 26.67 -1.01 8.55
N SER A 3 25.32 -0.93 8.54
CA SER A 3 24.45 -1.98 9.07
C SER A 3 24.68 -3.26 8.27
N LYS A 4 24.84 -4.38 8.96
CA LYS A 4 25.16 -5.66 8.34
C LYS A 4 23.91 -6.50 7.99
N ASN A 5 22.78 -6.15 8.57
CA ASN A 5 21.50 -6.84 8.33
C ASN A 5 20.31 -5.86 8.47
N MET A 6 19.11 -6.32 8.06
CA MET A 6 17.89 -5.51 8.10
C MET A 6 17.45 -5.20 9.55
N GLU A 7 17.66 -6.11 10.49
CA GLU A 7 17.25 -5.94 11.89
C GLU A 7 18.03 -4.80 12.56
N ASP A 8 19.34 -4.72 12.34
CA ASP A 8 20.18 -3.61 12.82
C ASP A 8 19.74 -2.28 12.23
N LEU A 9 19.39 -2.25 10.94
CA LEU A 9 18.90 -1.05 10.27
C LEU A 9 17.56 -0.60 10.86
N VAL A 10 16.62 -1.50 11.05
CA VAL A 10 15.30 -1.20 11.64
C VAL A 10 15.47 -0.69 13.07
N SER A 11 16.33 -1.35 13.88
CA SER A 11 16.64 -0.93 15.23
C SER A 11 17.27 0.47 15.28
N LEU A 12 18.20 0.75 14.36
CA LEU A 12 18.81 2.09 14.24
C LEU A 12 17.76 3.15 13.89
N CYS A 13 16.90 2.87 12.90
CA CYS A 13 15.85 3.80 12.47
C CYS A 13 14.87 4.14 13.61
N LYS A 14 14.45 3.16 14.39
CA LYS A 14 13.60 3.38 15.57
C LYS A 14 14.30 4.25 16.63
N ARG A 15 15.50 3.87 17.05
CA ARG A 15 16.26 4.61 18.09
C ARG A 15 16.61 6.04 17.71
N ARG A 16 16.77 6.31 16.42
CA ARG A 16 17.12 7.64 15.90
C ARG A 16 15.92 8.46 15.44
N GLY A 17 14.71 7.94 15.60
CA GLY A 17 13.48 8.65 15.21
C GLY A 17 13.37 8.86 13.71
N PHE A 18 13.82 7.89 12.90
CA PHE A 18 13.58 7.91 11.46
C PHE A 18 12.17 7.44 11.12
N LYS A 19 11.77 6.31 11.71
CA LYS A 19 10.49 5.65 11.38
C LYS A 19 10.04 4.79 12.55
N PHE A 20 8.75 4.84 12.85
CA PHE A 20 8.11 4.01 13.88
C PHE A 20 6.70 3.65 13.44
N GLN A 21 6.12 2.62 14.06
CA GLN A 21 4.78 2.18 13.72
C GLN A 21 3.76 3.22 14.14
N SER A 22 2.83 3.56 13.23
CA SER A 22 1.75 4.49 13.56
C SER A 22 0.87 3.92 14.67
N ASN A 23 0.43 4.77 15.60
CA ASN A 23 -0.40 4.41 16.75
C ASN A 23 0.23 3.35 17.68
N GLU A 24 1.55 3.30 17.80
CA GLU A 24 2.29 2.27 18.55
C GLU A 24 1.84 2.17 20.01
N ILE A 25 1.52 3.30 20.67
CA ILE A 25 1.02 3.33 22.06
C ILE A 25 -0.33 2.61 22.25
N TYR A 26 -1.08 2.40 21.18
CA TYR A 26 -2.36 1.68 21.18
C TYR A 26 -2.28 0.30 20.53
N GLY A 27 -1.07 -0.26 20.41
CA GLY A 27 -0.84 -1.56 19.79
C GLY A 27 -0.37 -1.50 18.33
N GLY A 28 -0.36 -0.31 17.75
CA GLY A 28 0.11 -0.08 16.40
C GLY A 28 -0.87 -0.51 15.29
N LEU A 29 -0.77 0.11 14.13
CA LEU A 29 -1.51 -0.27 12.94
C LEU A 29 -0.55 -0.97 11.97
N GLN A 30 -0.83 -2.23 11.69
CA GLN A 30 0.06 -3.07 10.86
C GLN A 30 0.21 -2.48 9.45
N GLY A 31 1.46 -2.36 9.00
CA GLY A 31 1.78 -1.83 7.67
C GLY A 31 1.74 -0.29 7.56
N VAL A 32 1.35 0.43 8.62
CA VAL A 32 1.29 1.89 8.64
C VAL A 32 2.37 2.45 9.56
N TYR A 33 3.09 3.47 9.06
CA TYR A 33 4.25 4.02 9.73
C TYR A 33 4.27 5.54 9.68
N ASP A 34 4.76 6.15 10.76
CA ASP A 34 5.05 7.56 10.84
C ASP A 34 6.54 7.83 10.64
N TYR A 35 6.87 8.98 10.08
CA TYR A 35 8.24 9.45 9.96
C TYR A 35 8.55 10.42 11.09
N GLY A 36 9.59 10.13 11.86
CA GLY A 36 10.14 11.07 12.82
C GLY A 36 10.97 12.17 12.14
N PRO A 37 11.55 13.11 12.92
CA PRO A 37 12.23 14.30 12.36
C PRO A 37 13.32 13.97 11.34
N LEU A 38 14.20 13.01 11.63
CA LEU A 38 15.24 12.59 10.68
C LEU A 38 14.67 11.82 9.47
N GLY A 39 13.60 11.07 9.68
CA GLY A 39 12.93 10.32 8.62
C GLY A 39 12.23 11.21 7.61
N VAL A 40 11.54 12.27 8.06
CA VAL A 40 10.87 13.21 7.16
C VAL A 40 11.87 14.00 6.32
N GLU A 41 13.01 14.41 6.89
CA GLU A 41 14.07 15.08 6.15
C GLU A 41 14.68 14.17 5.08
N LEU A 42 15.00 12.93 5.44
CA LEU A 42 15.50 11.94 4.48
C LEU A 42 14.48 11.69 3.34
N LYS A 43 13.22 11.54 3.68
CA LYS A 43 12.13 11.36 2.70
C LYS A 43 12.01 12.55 1.76
N ASN A 44 12.03 13.77 2.30
CA ASN A 44 11.91 14.99 1.50
C ASN A 44 13.13 15.17 0.57
N ASN A 45 14.34 14.94 1.07
CA ASN A 45 15.56 15.00 0.26
C ASN A 45 15.52 13.97 -0.89
N LEU A 46 15.06 12.75 -0.63
CA LEU A 46 14.91 11.73 -1.66
C LEU A 46 13.88 12.15 -2.72
N LYS A 47 12.72 12.65 -2.29
CA LYS A 47 11.65 13.12 -3.20
C LYS A 47 12.13 14.29 -4.07
N LEU A 48 12.82 15.27 -3.47
CA LEU A 48 13.35 16.42 -4.19
C LEU A 48 14.42 16.01 -5.20
N SER A 49 15.35 15.13 -4.81
CA SER A 49 16.38 14.60 -5.72
C SER A 49 15.76 13.84 -6.89
N TRP A 50 14.76 12.99 -6.62
CA TRP A 50 14.04 12.26 -7.66
C TRP A 50 13.30 13.22 -8.61
N TRP A 51 12.55 14.18 -8.05
CA TRP A 51 11.79 15.15 -8.85
C TRP A 51 12.71 15.99 -9.73
N LYS A 52 13.82 16.47 -9.17
CA LYS A 52 14.83 17.22 -9.91
C LYS A 52 15.36 16.42 -11.10
N SER A 53 15.80 15.19 -10.85
CA SER A 53 16.39 14.32 -11.88
C SER A 53 15.39 13.88 -12.95
N MET A 54 14.14 13.63 -12.55
CA MET A 54 13.15 13.05 -13.48
C MET A 54 12.31 14.09 -14.20
N ILE A 55 12.15 15.30 -13.63
CA ILE A 55 11.29 16.35 -14.19
C ILE A 55 12.14 17.56 -14.64
N TYR A 56 12.93 18.17 -13.75
CA TYR A 56 13.60 19.43 -14.05
C TYR A 56 14.84 19.30 -14.94
N GLU A 57 15.50 18.15 -14.94
CA GLU A 57 16.68 17.87 -15.76
C GLU A 57 16.32 17.17 -17.10
N ARG A 58 15.02 17.10 -17.43
CA ARG A 58 14.52 16.46 -18.65
C ARG A 58 13.54 17.37 -19.38
N ASP A 59 13.63 17.41 -20.71
CA ASP A 59 12.75 18.19 -21.57
C ASP A 59 11.55 17.37 -22.10
N ASP A 60 11.55 16.06 -21.87
CA ASP A 60 10.57 15.11 -22.40
C ASP A 60 9.59 14.58 -21.33
N VAL A 61 9.63 15.11 -20.10
CA VAL A 61 8.81 14.65 -18.97
C VAL A 61 8.18 15.84 -18.25
N GLU A 62 6.88 15.75 -18.05
CA GLU A 62 6.11 16.71 -17.24
C GLU A 62 5.67 16.10 -15.91
N GLY A 63 5.60 16.92 -14.88
CA GLY A 63 5.19 16.48 -13.55
C GLY A 63 3.69 16.58 -13.36
N LEU A 64 3.10 15.54 -12.76
CA LEU A 64 1.69 15.49 -12.39
C LEU A 64 1.54 15.05 -10.93
N ASP A 65 0.71 15.76 -10.18
CA ASP A 65 0.28 15.36 -8.83
C ASP A 65 -1.24 15.24 -8.78
N ALA A 66 -1.73 14.01 -8.84
CA ALA A 66 -3.15 13.72 -8.85
C ALA A 66 -3.69 13.36 -7.46
N SER A 67 -5.02 13.44 -7.28
CA SER A 67 -5.70 13.09 -6.04
C SER A 67 -5.40 11.63 -5.60
N ILE A 68 -5.20 11.44 -4.29
CA ILE A 68 -5.06 10.11 -3.70
C ILE A 68 -6.40 9.34 -3.73
N LEU A 69 -7.52 10.06 -3.61
CA LEU A 69 -8.84 9.46 -3.73
C LEU A 69 -9.25 9.37 -5.21
N THR A 70 -9.79 8.23 -5.59
CA THR A 70 -10.30 7.97 -6.94
C THR A 70 -11.73 7.44 -6.90
N GLY A 71 -12.54 7.83 -7.89
CA GLY A 71 -13.93 7.38 -8.00
C GLY A 71 -14.04 5.92 -8.44
N LYS A 72 -15.14 5.27 -8.05
CA LYS A 72 -15.42 3.87 -8.38
C LYS A 72 -15.44 3.60 -9.90
N GLU A 73 -15.96 4.54 -10.67
CA GLU A 73 -16.07 4.40 -12.13
C GLU A 73 -14.69 4.24 -12.79
N VAL A 74 -13.70 4.98 -12.31
CA VAL A 74 -12.32 4.87 -12.81
C VAL A 74 -11.78 3.46 -12.63
N LEU A 75 -11.99 2.87 -11.45
CA LEU A 75 -11.52 1.52 -11.13
C LEU A 75 -12.33 0.44 -11.83
N LYS A 76 -13.63 0.67 -12.06
CA LYS A 76 -14.47 -0.21 -12.85
C LYS A 76 -14.01 -0.27 -14.31
N TYR A 77 -13.85 0.89 -14.96
CA TYR A 77 -13.44 0.94 -16.37
C TYR A 77 -11.98 0.52 -16.61
N SER A 78 -11.13 0.65 -15.62
CA SER A 78 -9.75 0.14 -15.68
C SER A 78 -9.62 -1.36 -15.30
N GLY A 79 -10.73 -2.03 -14.92
CA GLY A 79 -10.75 -3.45 -14.56
C GLY A 79 -10.26 -3.78 -13.16
N HIS A 80 -9.88 -2.78 -12.35
CA HIS A 80 -9.38 -3.01 -10.98
C HIS A 80 -10.46 -3.51 -10.03
N GLU A 81 -11.72 -3.13 -10.24
CA GLU A 81 -12.83 -3.56 -9.38
C GLU A 81 -12.99 -5.10 -9.40
N ASP A 82 -12.77 -5.72 -10.55
CA ASP A 82 -12.97 -7.16 -10.76
C ASP A 82 -11.70 -7.98 -10.48
N THR A 83 -10.52 -7.41 -10.68
CA THR A 83 -9.27 -8.19 -10.70
C THR A 83 -8.33 -7.90 -9.54
N PHE A 84 -8.53 -6.79 -8.80
CA PHE A 84 -7.62 -6.34 -7.76
C PHE A 84 -7.93 -6.99 -6.40
N SER A 85 -7.94 -8.33 -6.41
CA SER A 85 -8.19 -9.14 -5.22
C SER A 85 -7.20 -10.31 -5.13
N ASP A 86 -6.76 -10.62 -3.91
CA ASP A 86 -5.94 -11.79 -3.62
C ASP A 86 -6.80 -12.93 -3.09
N PRO A 87 -6.60 -14.17 -3.55
CA PRO A 87 -7.22 -15.34 -2.93
C PRO A 87 -6.51 -15.67 -1.61
N LEU A 88 -7.13 -15.36 -0.47
CA LEU A 88 -6.57 -15.62 0.86
C LEU A 88 -7.12 -16.90 1.47
N VAL A 89 -6.21 -17.67 2.09
CA VAL A 89 -6.46 -18.88 2.87
C VAL A 89 -5.96 -18.67 4.29
N ASP A 90 -6.76 -19.06 5.28
CA ASP A 90 -6.38 -19.08 6.69
C ASP A 90 -6.11 -20.52 7.14
N CYS A 91 -4.99 -20.73 7.84
CA CYS A 91 -4.71 -21.99 8.51
C CYS A 91 -5.45 -22.05 9.85
N LYS A 92 -6.33 -23.05 10.03
CA LYS A 92 -7.10 -23.20 11.26
C LYS A 92 -6.24 -23.68 12.46
N SER A 93 -5.07 -24.27 12.17
CA SER A 93 -4.17 -24.79 13.22
C SER A 93 -3.26 -23.73 13.83
N CYS A 94 -2.76 -22.76 13.04
CA CYS A 94 -1.82 -21.74 13.52
C CYS A 94 -2.27 -20.29 13.24
N ASN A 95 -3.45 -20.09 12.69
CA ASN A 95 -4.03 -18.79 12.31
C ASN A 95 -3.16 -17.99 11.31
N HIS A 96 -2.22 -18.66 10.63
CA HIS A 96 -1.43 -18.02 9.59
C HIS A 96 -2.25 -17.81 8.34
N ARG A 97 -2.22 -16.58 7.80
CA ARG A 97 -2.89 -16.21 6.55
C ARG A 97 -1.88 -16.10 5.42
N PHE A 98 -2.22 -16.67 4.27
CA PHE A 98 -1.35 -16.65 3.10
C PHE A 98 -2.17 -16.62 1.79
N ARG A 99 -1.51 -16.28 0.70
CA ARG A 99 -2.12 -16.26 -0.63
C ARG A 99 -2.09 -17.64 -1.26
N ALA A 100 -3.24 -18.08 -1.74
CA ALA A 100 -3.39 -19.41 -2.38
C ALA A 100 -2.65 -19.52 -3.71
N ASP A 101 -2.46 -18.40 -4.43
CA ASP A 101 -1.76 -18.36 -5.73
C ASP A 101 -0.23 -18.35 -5.62
N GLN A 102 0.32 -18.00 -4.45
CA GLN A 102 1.77 -17.93 -4.22
C GLN A 102 2.34 -19.18 -3.54
N HIS A 103 1.49 -19.97 -2.90
CA HIS A 103 1.86 -21.15 -2.12
C HIS A 103 1.01 -22.33 -2.51
N ASN A 104 1.47 -23.53 -2.14
CA ASN A 104 0.63 -24.74 -2.28
C ASN A 104 -0.63 -24.57 -1.42
N ALA A 105 -1.78 -24.36 -2.04
CA ALA A 105 -3.06 -24.15 -1.38
C ALA A 105 -3.51 -25.31 -0.48
N ASN A 106 -2.84 -26.46 -0.53
CA ASN A 106 -3.19 -27.64 0.24
C ASN A 106 -2.42 -27.78 1.55
N LYS A 107 -1.40 -26.93 1.81
CA LYS A 107 -0.58 -26.97 3.02
C LYS A 107 -0.21 -25.59 3.51
N CYS A 108 -0.31 -25.38 4.82
CA CYS A 108 0.16 -24.16 5.45
C CYS A 108 1.70 -24.03 5.32
N PRO A 109 2.21 -22.93 4.79
CA PRO A 109 3.65 -22.71 4.63
C PRO A 109 4.39 -22.58 5.97
N GLN A 110 3.67 -22.25 7.05
CA GLN A 110 4.27 -22.06 8.39
C GLN A 110 4.29 -23.35 9.22
N CYS A 111 3.18 -24.09 9.31
CA CYS A 111 3.07 -25.25 10.20
C CYS A 111 2.88 -26.58 9.47
N GLY A 112 2.72 -26.56 8.14
CA GLY A 112 2.51 -27.78 7.33
C GLY A 112 1.13 -28.42 7.44
N SER A 113 0.21 -27.86 8.24
CA SER A 113 -1.15 -28.38 8.40
C SER A 113 -1.96 -28.30 7.09
N THR A 114 -2.83 -29.27 6.89
CA THR A 114 -3.81 -29.32 5.79
C THR A 114 -5.19 -28.79 6.19
N ASP A 115 -5.39 -28.44 7.46
CA ASP A 115 -6.65 -27.88 7.95
C ASP A 115 -6.72 -26.38 7.63
N LEU A 116 -7.21 -26.09 6.43
CA LEU A 116 -7.26 -24.78 5.82
C LEU A 116 -8.71 -24.35 5.54
N THR A 117 -8.93 -23.05 5.44
CA THR A 117 -10.21 -22.53 4.93
C THR A 117 -10.24 -22.60 3.40
N GLU A 118 -11.45 -22.54 2.81
CA GLU A 118 -11.57 -22.27 1.40
C GLU A 118 -10.98 -20.91 1.05
N PRO A 119 -10.36 -20.77 -0.13
CA PRO A 119 -9.88 -19.49 -0.62
C PRO A 119 -11.01 -18.46 -0.72
N ARG A 120 -10.79 -17.27 -0.18
CA ARG A 120 -11.74 -16.17 -0.28
C ARG A 120 -11.08 -14.94 -0.93
N PRO A 121 -11.75 -14.23 -1.83
CA PRO A 121 -11.23 -13.02 -2.42
C PRO A 121 -11.09 -11.94 -1.35
N PHE A 122 -9.93 -11.33 -1.29
CA PHE A 122 -9.64 -10.16 -0.45
C PHE A 122 -9.35 -8.98 -1.34
N ASN A 123 -10.21 -7.97 -1.32
CA ASN A 123 -10.01 -6.75 -2.08
C ASN A 123 -8.85 -5.94 -1.49
N LEU A 124 -7.87 -5.61 -2.32
CA LEU A 124 -6.66 -4.89 -1.92
C LEU A 124 -6.86 -3.36 -1.86
N MET A 125 -8.00 -2.86 -2.35
CA MET A 125 -8.28 -1.43 -2.38
C MET A 125 -8.91 -0.96 -1.08
N PHE A 126 -8.38 0.13 -0.51
CA PHE A 126 -9.00 0.82 0.62
C PHE A 126 -10.19 1.65 0.17
N LYS A 127 -11.38 1.29 0.64
CA LYS A 127 -12.63 1.99 0.39
C LYS A 127 -12.93 2.97 1.52
N THR A 128 -13.43 4.15 1.18
CA THR A 128 -13.91 5.15 2.14
C THR A 128 -15.24 5.76 1.69
N ALA A 129 -16.11 6.10 2.63
CA ALA A 129 -17.31 6.87 2.36
C ALA A 129 -16.95 8.31 1.96
N VAL A 130 -17.73 8.90 1.07
CA VAL A 130 -17.61 10.29 0.62
C VAL A 130 -18.93 11.02 0.89
N GLY A 131 -18.86 12.10 1.66
CA GLY A 131 -20.03 12.89 2.05
C GLY A 131 -20.44 12.67 3.51
N PRO A 132 -21.50 13.35 3.96
CA PRO A 132 -21.91 13.38 5.37
C PRO A 132 -22.66 12.12 5.82
N VAL A 133 -23.13 11.30 4.90
CA VAL A 133 -23.90 10.08 5.18
C VAL A 133 -23.23 8.88 4.54
N ASP A 134 -22.94 7.87 5.35
CA ASP A 134 -22.44 6.57 4.88
C ASP A 134 -23.60 5.59 4.69
N ASP A 135 -24.30 5.70 3.57
CA ASP A 135 -25.36 4.79 3.15
C ASP A 135 -24.87 3.76 2.12
N GLY A 136 -23.55 3.73 1.87
CA GLY A 136 -22.92 2.83 0.87
C GLY A 136 -23.15 3.23 -0.58
N SER A 137 -23.86 4.32 -0.85
CA SER A 137 -24.14 4.78 -2.23
C SER A 137 -22.99 5.58 -2.81
N ASN A 138 -22.32 6.39 -1.97
CA ASN A 138 -21.26 7.28 -2.39
C ASN A 138 -19.94 6.93 -1.69
N TYR A 139 -19.01 6.38 -2.46
CA TYR A 139 -17.70 5.97 -1.95
C TYR A 139 -16.59 6.22 -2.96
N ALA A 140 -15.38 6.34 -2.43
CA ALA A 140 -14.15 6.41 -3.20
C ALA A 140 -13.14 5.39 -2.65
N PHE A 141 -12.08 5.22 -3.39
CA PHE A 141 -10.95 4.37 -2.99
C PHE A 141 -9.67 5.20 -2.87
N LEU A 142 -8.79 4.80 -1.97
CA LEU A 142 -7.38 5.19 -2.08
C LEU A 142 -6.83 4.53 -3.36
N ARG A 143 -6.29 5.33 -4.27
CA ARG A 143 -5.79 4.83 -5.56
C ARG A 143 -4.76 3.73 -5.36
N PRO A 144 -4.92 2.54 -5.97
CA PRO A 144 -3.94 1.47 -5.88
C PRO A 144 -2.67 1.74 -6.68
N GLU A 145 -2.80 2.56 -7.75
CA GLU A 145 -1.70 2.97 -8.62
C GLU A 145 -1.97 4.36 -9.22
N THR A 146 -1.04 4.91 -9.97
CA THR A 146 -1.11 6.28 -10.51
C THR A 146 -1.45 6.36 -12.00
N ALA A 147 -1.48 5.22 -12.71
CA ALA A 147 -1.65 5.19 -14.16
C ALA A 147 -2.97 5.81 -14.63
N GLN A 148 -4.09 5.52 -13.94
CA GLN A 148 -5.42 6.01 -14.34
C GLN A 148 -5.50 7.53 -14.31
N GLN A 149 -4.92 8.16 -13.30
CA GLN A 149 -4.93 9.63 -13.17
C GLN A 149 -4.09 10.31 -14.25
N ILE A 150 -3.03 9.68 -14.74
CA ILE A 150 -2.24 10.19 -15.85
C ILE A 150 -3.12 10.30 -17.09
N PHE A 151 -3.85 9.25 -17.45
CA PHE A 151 -4.75 9.26 -18.59
C PHE A 151 -5.90 10.26 -18.44
N LEU A 152 -6.53 10.30 -17.26
CA LEU A 152 -7.65 11.21 -16.99
C LEU A 152 -7.20 12.67 -17.01
N SER A 153 -5.98 12.98 -16.58
CA SER A 153 -5.47 14.34 -16.53
C SER A 153 -5.11 14.90 -17.92
N LEU A 154 -4.88 14.03 -18.91
CA LEU A 154 -4.60 14.45 -20.29
C LEU A 154 -5.73 15.28 -20.92
N ILE A 155 -6.97 15.15 -20.43
CA ILE A 155 -8.09 16.00 -20.90
C ILE A 155 -7.95 17.47 -20.49
N HIS A 156 -7.09 17.79 -19.53
CA HIS A 156 -6.87 19.14 -19.01
C HIS A 156 -5.55 19.76 -19.47
N ILE A 157 -4.69 18.98 -20.09
CA ILE A 157 -3.38 19.38 -20.58
C ILE A 157 -3.41 19.46 -22.11
#